data_c04da129690c1efa0cd090f4f112a2ac
#
_entry.id   c04da129690c1efa0cd090f4f112a2ac
#
_cell.length_a   1.000
_cell.length_b   1.000
_cell.length_c   1.000
_cell.angle_alpha   90.00
_cell.angle_beta   90.00
_cell.angle_gamma   90.00
#
_symmetry.space_group_name_H-M   'P 1'
#
loop_
_entity.id
_entity.type
_entity.pdbx_description
1 polymer ?
#
loop_
_entity_poly.entity_id
_entity_poly.type
_entity_poly.pdbx_seq_one_letter_code
_entity_poly.pdbx_strand_id
1 'polypeptide(L)'
;AGVVTTSDESADTAVDTAGSATADTTADTTAGSTTADTADTTDQVVITENDKPYLALGADLTEAQRNTVLGYMGIDPAALGNYDVVYINNQEEHSYLDSYMDSSAIGTKSLSSVVITKADAGSGINISTYNINYCTVGMYKNALATAGVTDANIIVAGPFQLSGTAALVGIFKAY
;
A
#
# COMPACT_ATOMS: atom_id res chain seq x y z
N ALA A 1 -33.61 16.27 1.47
CA ALA A 1 -32.78 16.29 1.32
C ALA A 1 -31.61 16.35 2.03
N GLY A 2 -30.92 16.21 2.11
CA GLY A 2 -30.05 16.26 2.57
C GLY A 2 -28.92 16.19 3.16
N VAL A 3 -28.20 16.17 3.24
CA VAL A 3 -27.23 16.31 3.64
C VAL A 3 -26.32 16.09 4.29
N VAL A 4 -25.71 16.00 4.57
CA VAL A 4 -24.88 15.98 5.09
C VAL A 4 -23.87 15.82 5.53
N THR A 5 -23.49 15.54 5.78
CA THR A 5 -22.60 15.17 6.13
C THR A 5 -21.48 15.59 6.48
N THR A 6 -20.91 15.59 6.17
CA THR A 6 -19.85 16.08 6.31
C THR A 6 -19.11 16.13 7.35
N SER A 7 -19.07 16.32 7.85
CA SER A 7 -18.39 16.52 8.85
C SER A 7 -17.30 16.01 9.28
N ASP A 8 -17.03 15.14 9.21
CA ASP A 8 -16.05 14.64 9.82
C ASP A 8 -14.77 14.83 9.43
N GLU A 9 -14.52 14.91 8.44
CA GLU A 9 -13.26 14.93 8.11
C GLU A 9 -12.41 15.76 8.84
N SER A 10 -12.81 16.54 9.40
CA SER A 10 -11.92 17.41 10.01
C SER A 10 -11.07 16.79 10.99
N ALA A 11 -11.53 15.94 11.57
CA ALA A 11 -10.76 15.45 12.60
C ALA A 11 -9.49 14.92 12.23
N ASP A 12 -9.53 14.23 11.37
CA ASP A 12 -8.33 13.58 11.16
C ASP A 12 -7.26 14.37 10.72
N THR A 13 -7.49 15.30 10.16
CA THR A 13 -6.37 15.99 9.73
C THR A 13 -5.50 16.29 10.84
N ALA A 14 -6.03 16.55 11.83
CA ALA A 14 -5.19 16.97 12.87
C ALA A 14 -4.25 15.94 13.22
N VAL A 15 -4.69 14.89 13.21
CA VAL A 15 -3.89 13.92 13.61
C VAL A 15 -2.67 13.79 12.94
N ASP A 16 -2.81 13.69 11.84
CA ASP A 16 -1.67 13.33 11.20
C ASP A 16 -0.65 14.30 11.29
N THR A 17 -0.98 15.37 11.29
CA THR A 17 0.07 16.27 11.24
C THR A 17 0.97 16.00 12.29
N ALA A 18 0.44 15.74 13.23
CA ALA A 18 1.27 15.59 14.29
C ALA A 18 2.23 14.61 14.05
N GLY A 19 1.82 13.74 13.86
CA GLY A 19 2.75 12.78 13.88
C GLY A 19 3.76 12.99 13.05
N SER A 20 3.36 13.28 12.34
CA SER A 20 4.28 13.26 11.55
C SER A 20 5.41 13.55 11.77
N ALA A 21 5.45 13.67 11.54
CA ALA A 21 6.50 13.97 11.44
C ALA A 21 7.52 14.14 11.85
N THR A 22 7.64 14.65 11.73
CA THR A 22 8.68 15.09 12.19
C THR A 22 9.52 14.35 12.79
N ALA A 23 9.23 14.09 13.62
CA ALA A 23 10.10 13.51 14.39
C ALA A 23 10.88 12.58 13.77
N ASP A 24 10.31 11.79 13.41
CA ASP A 24 11.04 10.77 13.01
C ASP A 24 11.96 11.10 12.01
N THR A 25 11.58 11.75 11.27
CA THR A 25 12.41 11.96 10.24
C THR A 25 13.75 12.13 10.62
N THR A 26 13.90 12.96 11.29
CA THR A 26 15.22 13.24 11.54
C THR A 26 15.93 12.16 12.09
N ALA A 27 15.49 11.74 12.97
CA ALA A 27 16.22 10.82 13.65
C ALA A 27 16.70 9.75 12.83
N ASP A 28 15.89 9.19 12.36
CA ASP A 28 16.33 8.06 11.79
C ASP A 28 17.24 8.24 10.74
N THR A 29 16.99 9.07 10.08
CA THR A 29 17.80 9.16 9.00
C THR A 29 19.16 8.86 9.25
N THR A 30 19.60 9.47 9.97
CA THR A 30 20.95 9.31 10.06
C THR A 30 21.34 8.08 10.53
N ALA A 31 21.06 7.91 11.46
CA ALA A 31 21.60 6.86 12.09
C ALA A 31 21.50 5.64 11.46
N GLY A 32 20.62 5.28 11.54
CA GLY A 32 20.58 4.02 11.20
C GLY A 32 20.97 3.67 9.99
N SER A 33 20.62 4.35 9.28
CA SER A 33 20.79 3.97 8.06
C SER A 33 21.91 3.18 7.77
N THR A 34 22.84 3.67 7.89
CA THR A 34 23.92 3.04 7.40
C THR A 34 24.15 1.68 7.75
N THR A 35 24.40 1.47 8.79
CA THR A 35 24.85 0.21 9.14
C THR A 35 23.85 -0.84 9.01
N ALA A 36 22.90 -0.63 9.49
CA ALA A 36 21.97 -1.66 9.55
C ALA A 36 21.74 -2.28 8.26
N ASP A 37 21.61 -1.55 7.37
CA ASP A 37 21.24 -2.13 6.19
C ASP A 37 22.16 -3.12 5.71
N THR A 38 23.27 -3.01 5.91
CA THR A 38 24.12 -3.98 5.37
C THR A 38 23.67 -5.34 5.76
N ALA A 39 23.37 -5.51 6.89
CA ALA A 39 23.06 -6.82 7.31
C ALA A 39 21.80 -7.30 6.74
N ASP A 40 20.89 -6.51 6.71
CA ASP A 40 19.68 -6.97 6.25
C ASP A 40 19.54 -7.18 4.86
N THR A 41 20.23 -6.51 4.15
CA THR A 41 20.05 -6.66 2.75
C THR A 41 19.89 -8.07 2.35
N THR A 42 20.38 -8.93 3.05
CA THR A 42 20.26 -10.27 2.59
C THR A 42 18.85 -10.72 2.56
N ASP A 43 18.10 -10.37 3.49
CA ASP A 43 16.78 -10.87 3.51
C ASP A 43 15.76 -9.97 2.93
N GLN A 44 15.98 -8.73 2.98
CA GLN A 44 14.95 -7.85 2.56
C GLN A 44 15.00 -7.57 1.10
N VAL A 45 13.87 -7.43 0.50
CA VAL A 45 13.81 -7.04 -0.90
C VAL A 45 13.86 -5.55 -0.92
N VAL A 46 14.94 -5.01 -1.35
CA VAL A 46 15.09 -3.57 -1.42
C VAL A 46 14.81 -3.13 -2.83
N ILE A 47 13.88 -2.24 -3.01
CA ILE A 47 13.55 -1.75 -4.34
C ILE A 47 14.54 -0.67 -4.71
N THR A 48 15.34 -0.93 -5.70
CA THR A 48 16.33 0.04 -6.17
C THR A 48 15.86 0.65 -7.46
N GLU A 49 16.62 1.56 -7.96
CA GLU A 49 16.25 2.20 -9.20
C GLU A 49 16.17 1.24 -10.35
N ASN A 50 16.92 0.20 -10.30
CA ASN A 50 16.93 -0.74 -11.39
C ASN A 50 15.89 -1.83 -11.21
N ASP A 51 15.23 -1.86 -10.09
CA ASP A 51 14.27 -2.91 -9.86
C ASP A 51 12.96 -2.58 -10.52
N LYS A 52 12.23 -3.60 -10.85
CA LYS A 52 10.90 -3.42 -11.41
C LYS A 52 9.97 -2.89 -10.35
N PRO A 53 8.97 -2.13 -10.74
CA PRO A 53 7.94 -1.72 -9.78
C PRO A 53 7.24 -2.95 -9.22
N TYR A 54 6.81 -2.86 -7.98
CA TYR A 54 6.17 -3.96 -7.29
C TYR A 54 4.67 -3.91 -7.51
N LEU A 55 4.08 -5.03 -7.87
CA LEU A 55 2.64 -5.10 -8.10
C LEU A 55 2.08 -6.29 -7.35
N ALA A 56 1.22 -6.04 -6.36
CA ALA A 56 0.55 -7.11 -5.64
C ALA A 56 -0.89 -7.15 -6.07
N LEU A 57 -1.32 -8.28 -6.58
CA LEU A 57 -2.69 -8.44 -7.08
C LEU A 57 -3.47 -9.38 -6.17
N GLY A 58 -4.73 -9.08 -5.98
CA GLY A 58 -5.60 -9.99 -5.24
C GLY A 58 -5.73 -11.30 -5.99
N ALA A 59 -5.55 -12.40 -5.31
CA ALA A 59 -5.52 -13.69 -5.97
C ALA A 59 -6.89 -14.13 -6.47
N ASP A 60 -7.95 -13.56 -5.95
CA ASP A 60 -9.29 -13.96 -6.34
C ASP A 60 -9.89 -13.13 -7.49
N LEU A 61 -9.09 -12.25 -8.08
CA LEU A 61 -9.57 -11.45 -9.20
C LEU A 61 -9.80 -12.35 -10.43
N THR A 62 -10.93 -12.16 -11.07
CA THR A 62 -11.12 -12.77 -12.38
C THR A 62 -10.27 -12.00 -13.38
N GLU A 63 -10.14 -12.53 -14.57
CA GLU A 63 -9.35 -11.83 -15.57
C GLU A 63 -9.95 -10.46 -15.86
N ALA A 64 -11.25 -10.37 -16.00
CA ALA A 64 -11.88 -9.07 -16.27
C ALA A 64 -11.68 -8.11 -15.12
N GLN A 65 -11.78 -8.58 -13.90
CA GLN A 65 -11.56 -7.74 -12.73
C GLN A 65 -10.12 -7.27 -12.67
N ARG A 66 -9.19 -8.17 -12.97
CA ARG A 66 -7.79 -7.80 -12.97
C ARG A 66 -7.51 -6.71 -14.00
N ASN A 67 -8.08 -6.86 -15.18
CA ASN A 67 -7.89 -5.85 -16.20
C ASN A 67 -8.48 -4.49 -15.78
N THR A 68 -9.59 -4.51 -15.07
CA THR A 68 -10.18 -3.28 -14.56
C THR A 68 -9.22 -2.61 -13.55
N VAL A 69 -8.66 -3.41 -12.64
CA VAL A 69 -7.73 -2.89 -11.65
C VAL A 69 -6.49 -2.34 -12.35
N LEU A 70 -5.94 -3.07 -13.29
CA LEU A 70 -4.76 -2.60 -14.01
C LEU A 70 -5.06 -1.31 -14.77
N GLY A 71 -6.28 -1.17 -15.26
CA GLY A 71 -6.68 0.07 -15.90
C GLY A 71 -6.62 1.27 -15.00
N TYR A 72 -7.06 1.12 -13.75
CA TYR A 72 -6.94 2.21 -12.78
C TYR A 72 -5.49 2.54 -12.50
N MET A 73 -4.62 1.56 -12.57
CA MET A 73 -3.20 1.77 -12.31
C MET A 73 -2.43 2.25 -13.53
N GLY A 74 -3.08 2.29 -14.68
CA GLY A 74 -2.40 2.69 -15.92
C GLY A 74 -1.44 1.63 -16.42
N ILE A 75 -1.70 0.37 -16.11
CA ILE A 75 -0.83 -0.72 -16.52
C ILE A 75 -1.50 -1.53 -17.60
N ASP A 76 -0.79 -1.72 -18.70
CA ASP A 76 -1.26 -2.57 -19.78
C ASP A 76 -1.12 -4.02 -19.35
N PRO A 77 -2.19 -4.81 -19.44
CA PRO A 77 -2.07 -6.23 -19.05
C PRO A 77 -0.95 -6.97 -19.78
N ALA A 78 -0.61 -6.54 -20.96
CA ALA A 78 0.48 -7.17 -21.69
C ALA A 78 1.84 -6.78 -21.15
N ALA A 79 1.91 -5.78 -20.31
CA ALA A 79 3.18 -5.28 -19.78
C ALA A 79 3.52 -5.81 -18.40
N LEU A 80 2.81 -6.82 -17.93
CA LEU A 80 3.04 -7.32 -16.57
C LEU A 80 4.46 -7.84 -16.37
N GLY A 81 5.11 -8.24 -17.45
CA GLY A 81 6.51 -8.68 -17.33
C GLY A 81 7.45 -7.58 -16.87
N ASN A 82 7.02 -6.33 -16.93
CA ASN A 82 7.84 -5.22 -16.48
C ASN A 82 7.66 -4.95 -15.00
N TYR A 83 6.88 -5.76 -14.30
CA TYR A 83 6.59 -5.58 -12.89
C TYR A 83 6.99 -6.83 -12.10
N ASP A 84 7.30 -6.61 -10.83
CA ASP A 84 7.54 -7.71 -9.94
C ASP A 84 6.18 -8.06 -9.34
N VAL A 85 5.54 -9.09 -9.86
CA VAL A 85 4.15 -9.38 -9.55
C VAL A 85 4.05 -10.46 -8.50
N VAL A 86 3.27 -10.19 -7.46
CA VAL A 86 2.95 -11.20 -6.47
C VAL A 86 1.45 -11.26 -6.30
N TYR A 87 0.95 -12.33 -5.75
CA TYR A 87 -0.48 -12.50 -5.54
C TYR A 87 -0.75 -12.66 -4.05
N ILE A 88 -1.80 -12.01 -3.58
CA ILE A 88 -2.18 -12.05 -2.17
C ILE A 88 -3.47 -12.85 -2.07
N ASN A 89 -3.48 -13.90 -1.27
CA ASN A 89 -4.69 -14.67 -1.09
C ASN A 89 -5.35 -14.32 0.25
N ASN A 90 -6.59 -14.75 0.40
CA ASN A 90 -7.36 -14.39 1.58
C ASN A 90 -6.78 -14.99 2.87
N GLN A 91 -6.16 -16.14 2.77
CA GLN A 91 -5.55 -16.72 3.93
C GLN A 91 -4.40 -15.85 4.44
N GLU A 92 -3.64 -15.27 3.53
CA GLU A 92 -2.59 -14.36 3.92
C GLU A 92 -3.16 -13.11 4.57
N GLU A 93 -4.28 -12.60 4.05
CA GLU A 93 -4.88 -11.43 4.66
C GLU A 93 -5.23 -11.71 6.12
N HIS A 94 -5.83 -12.85 6.39
CA HIS A 94 -6.17 -13.18 7.76
C HIS A 94 -4.94 -13.40 8.62
N SER A 95 -3.91 -14.00 8.05
CA SER A 95 -2.68 -14.22 8.77
C SER A 95 -2.05 -12.92 9.23
N TYR A 96 -2.04 -11.92 8.37
CA TYR A 96 -1.41 -10.66 8.70
C TYR A 96 -2.32 -9.75 9.53
N LEU A 97 -3.62 -9.81 9.35
CA LEU A 97 -4.49 -8.76 9.83
C LEU A 97 -5.49 -9.16 10.91
N ASP A 98 -5.70 -10.47 11.14
CA ASP A 98 -6.72 -10.88 12.10
C ASP A 98 -6.52 -10.32 13.50
N SER A 99 -5.31 -10.02 13.87
CA SER A 99 -5.08 -9.47 15.21
C SER A 99 -5.25 -7.96 15.26
N TYR A 100 -5.47 -7.33 14.12
CA TYR A 100 -5.55 -5.88 14.07
C TYR A 100 -6.93 -5.38 13.66
N MET A 101 -7.73 -6.19 13.02
CA MET A 101 -9.03 -5.74 12.58
C MET A 101 -10.00 -6.92 12.49
N ASP A 102 -11.27 -6.61 12.40
CA ASP A 102 -12.30 -7.62 12.33
C ASP A 102 -12.20 -8.47 11.10
N SER A 103 -12.44 -9.74 11.26
CA SER A 103 -12.47 -10.64 10.10
C SER A 103 -13.48 -10.20 9.07
N SER A 104 -14.55 -9.58 9.50
CA SER A 104 -15.56 -9.13 8.53
C SER A 104 -15.03 -8.02 7.63
N ALA A 105 -14.12 -7.21 8.14
CA ALA A 105 -13.53 -6.16 7.31
C ALA A 105 -12.56 -6.78 6.30
N ILE A 106 -11.92 -7.86 6.67
CA ILE A 106 -11.01 -8.53 5.77
C ILE A 106 -11.80 -9.28 4.69
N GLY A 107 -12.86 -9.92 5.07
CA GLY A 107 -13.72 -10.60 4.13
C GLY A 107 -13.21 -11.97 3.73
N THR A 108 -13.75 -12.48 2.66
CA THR A 108 -13.47 -13.83 2.22
C THR A 108 -12.77 -13.91 0.88
N LYS A 109 -12.58 -12.79 0.21
CA LYS A 109 -11.92 -12.79 -1.09
C LYS A 109 -10.86 -11.72 -1.14
N SER A 110 -9.80 -12.02 -1.82
CA SER A 110 -8.67 -11.13 -1.96
C SER A 110 -8.76 -10.45 -3.32
N LEU A 111 -9.22 -9.24 -3.34
CA LEU A 111 -9.52 -8.54 -4.60
C LEU A 111 -8.83 -7.19 -4.76
N SER A 112 -8.41 -6.55 -3.69
CA SER A 112 -7.73 -5.28 -3.85
C SER A 112 -6.27 -5.50 -4.22
N SER A 113 -5.69 -4.53 -4.86
CA SER A 113 -4.33 -4.66 -5.40
C SER A 113 -3.59 -3.35 -5.23
N VAL A 114 -2.27 -3.42 -5.24
CA VAL A 114 -1.44 -2.23 -5.06
C VAL A 114 -0.24 -2.29 -5.98
N VAL A 115 0.10 -1.15 -6.56
CA VAL A 115 1.36 -1.02 -7.29
C VAL A 115 2.19 0.04 -6.60
N ILE A 116 3.46 -0.24 -6.41
CA ILE A 116 4.40 0.65 -5.76
C ILE A 116 5.53 0.94 -6.71
N THR A 117 5.72 2.20 -7.04
CA THR A 117 6.78 2.64 -7.93
C THR A 117 7.69 3.58 -7.17
N LYS A 118 8.98 3.34 -7.27
CA LYS A 118 9.92 4.22 -6.59
C LYS A 118 9.85 5.62 -7.19
N ALA A 119 9.97 6.62 -6.36
CA ALA A 119 9.90 8.01 -6.81
C ALA A 119 11.20 8.72 -6.47
N ASP A 120 11.39 9.90 -7.04
CA ASP A 120 12.59 10.66 -6.81
C ASP A 120 12.73 11.06 -5.35
N ALA A 121 13.96 11.16 -4.92
CA ALA A 121 14.23 11.53 -3.54
C ALA A 121 13.56 12.88 -3.22
N GLY A 122 12.89 12.94 -2.11
CA GLY A 122 12.21 14.16 -1.70
C GLY A 122 10.77 14.27 -2.17
N SER A 123 10.32 13.33 -2.98
CA SER A 123 8.95 13.38 -3.49
C SER A 123 7.92 12.99 -2.45
N GLY A 124 8.31 12.23 -1.44
CA GLY A 124 7.39 11.75 -0.45
C GLY A 124 6.55 10.60 -0.94
N ILE A 125 5.59 10.21 -0.13
CA ILE A 125 4.72 9.11 -0.46
C ILE A 125 3.43 9.67 -1.03
N ASN A 126 3.10 9.27 -2.24
CA ASN A 126 1.88 9.71 -2.92
C ASN A 126 0.98 8.52 -3.18
N ILE A 127 -0.20 8.53 -2.61
CA ILE A 127 -1.10 7.39 -2.68
C ILE A 127 -2.42 7.80 -3.31
N SER A 128 -2.87 7.03 -4.28
CA SER A 128 -4.19 7.18 -4.87
C SER A 128 -4.96 5.89 -4.66
N THR A 129 -6.23 5.99 -4.33
CA THR A 129 -7.06 4.81 -4.12
C THR A 129 -8.28 4.84 -5.02
N TYR A 130 -8.69 3.69 -5.47
CA TYR A 130 -9.87 3.57 -6.34
C TYR A 130 -10.74 2.42 -5.80
N ASN A 131 -11.97 2.75 -5.44
CA ASN A 131 -12.94 1.76 -4.96
C ASN A 131 -12.56 1.10 -3.63
N ILE A 132 -11.90 1.83 -2.76
CA ILE A 132 -11.52 1.31 -1.45
C ILE A 132 -12.35 2.05 -0.41
N ASN A 133 -13.03 1.30 0.45
CA ASN A 133 -13.95 1.91 1.38
C ASN A 133 -13.69 1.64 2.86
N TYR A 134 -12.69 0.86 3.20
CA TYR A 134 -12.36 0.63 4.61
C TYR A 134 -10.94 1.11 4.94
N CYS A 135 -9.95 0.62 4.25
CA CYS A 135 -8.58 1.05 4.50
C CYS A 135 -8.42 2.48 3.99
N THR A 136 -7.77 3.30 4.77
CA THR A 136 -7.60 4.71 4.43
C THR A 136 -6.20 4.97 3.88
N VAL A 137 -6.06 6.11 3.24
CA VAL A 137 -4.75 6.53 2.76
C VAL A 137 -3.77 6.56 3.93
N GLY A 138 -4.22 7.01 5.09
CA GLY A 138 -3.35 7.03 6.26
C GLY A 138 -2.88 5.65 6.69
N MET A 139 -3.72 4.66 6.56
CA MET A 139 -3.32 3.30 6.90
C MET A 139 -2.23 2.79 5.97
N TYR A 140 -2.38 3.04 4.68
CA TYR A 140 -1.37 2.64 3.73
C TYR A 140 -0.06 3.43 3.95
N LYS A 141 -0.19 4.71 4.23
CA LYS A 141 0.99 5.52 4.48
C LYS A 141 1.73 5.05 5.70
N ASN A 142 1.01 4.71 6.75
CA ASN A 142 1.64 4.22 7.95
C ASN A 142 2.38 2.91 7.70
N ALA A 143 1.80 2.04 6.94
CA ALA A 143 2.45 0.77 6.64
C ALA A 143 3.75 1.02 5.87
N LEU A 144 3.71 1.92 4.91
CA LEU A 144 4.90 2.22 4.12
C LEU A 144 5.97 2.91 4.98
N ALA A 145 5.57 3.83 5.81
CA ALA A 145 6.52 4.53 6.66
C ALA A 145 7.16 3.58 7.66
N THR A 146 6.38 2.67 8.20
CA THR A 146 6.91 1.68 9.12
C THR A 146 7.93 0.79 8.41
N ALA A 147 7.73 0.56 7.15
CA ALA A 147 8.65 -0.24 6.37
C ALA A 147 9.87 0.55 5.90
N GLY A 148 9.92 1.82 6.19
CA GLY A 148 11.07 2.64 5.82
C GLY A 148 11.01 3.29 4.46
N VAL A 149 9.84 3.29 3.83
CA VAL A 149 9.70 3.88 2.51
C VAL A 149 9.50 5.38 2.66
N THR A 150 10.27 6.15 1.93
CA THR A 150 10.18 7.61 2.02
C THR A 150 9.69 8.27 0.74
N ASP A 151 9.96 7.67 -0.40
CA ASP A 151 9.61 8.31 -1.66
C ASP A 151 9.07 7.26 -2.63
N ALA A 152 7.79 7.29 -2.86
CA ALA A 152 7.16 6.30 -3.73
C ALA A 152 5.81 6.79 -4.20
N ASN A 153 5.39 6.30 -5.34
CA ASN A 153 4.05 6.53 -5.86
C ASN A 153 3.29 5.23 -5.77
N ILE A 154 2.13 5.26 -5.15
CA ILE A 154 1.36 4.08 -4.87
C ILE A 154 -0.05 4.24 -5.39
N ILE A 155 -0.56 3.23 -6.05
CA ILE A 155 -1.96 3.20 -6.47
C ILE A 155 -2.58 1.94 -5.90
N VAL A 156 -3.67 2.09 -5.18
CA VAL A 156 -4.43 0.99 -4.61
C VAL A 156 -5.77 0.95 -5.34
N ALA A 157 -6.17 -0.21 -5.81
CA ALA A 157 -7.40 -0.28 -6.60
C ALA A 157 -8.17 -1.56 -6.33
N GLY A 158 -9.48 -1.46 -6.40
CA GLY A 158 -10.35 -2.61 -6.41
C GLY A 158 -11.22 -2.58 -7.65
N PRO A 159 -11.71 -3.71 -8.09
CA PRO A 159 -12.58 -3.73 -9.28
C PRO A 159 -13.96 -3.15 -9.00
N PHE A 160 -14.33 -3.07 -7.76
CA PHE A 160 -15.55 -2.43 -7.28
C PHE A 160 -15.30 -2.09 -5.81
N GLN A 161 -16.24 -1.47 -5.15
CA GLN A 161 -16.05 -1.01 -3.76
C GLN A 161 -15.75 -2.19 -2.85
N LEU A 162 -14.65 -2.10 -2.13
CA LEU A 162 -14.27 -3.14 -1.20
C LEU A 162 -13.31 -2.58 -0.14
N SER A 163 -12.89 -3.41 0.80
CA SER A 163 -12.19 -2.92 1.97
C SER A 163 -10.75 -2.49 1.72
N GLY A 164 -10.06 -3.15 0.82
CA GLY A 164 -8.67 -2.78 0.55
C GLY A 164 -7.63 -3.53 1.35
N THR A 165 -8.03 -4.57 2.06
CA THR A 165 -7.11 -5.27 2.95
C THR A 165 -6.07 -6.09 2.20
N ALA A 166 -6.40 -6.63 1.05
CA ALA A 166 -5.40 -7.37 0.28
C ALA A 166 -4.26 -6.46 -0.15
N ALA A 167 -4.57 -5.23 -0.52
CA ALA A 167 -3.54 -4.28 -0.89
C ALA A 167 -2.65 -3.95 0.30
N LEU A 168 -3.24 -3.84 1.48
CA LEU A 168 -2.47 -3.55 2.68
C LEU A 168 -1.49 -4.70 2.96
N VAL A 169 -1.94 -5.93 2.83
CA VAL A 169 -1.05 -7.07 2.99
C VAL A 169 0.02 -7.06 1.91
N GLY A 170 -0.34 -6.63 0.71
CA GLY A 170 0.65 -6.49 -0.35
C GLY A 170 1.79 -5.57 0.05
N ILE A 171 1.49 -4.48 0.74
CA ILE A 171 2.53 -3.59 1.21
C ILE A 171 3.38 -4.29 2.27
N PHE A 172 2.75 -5.00 3.20
CA PHE A 172 3.52 -5.70 4.21
C PHE A 172 4.45 -6.75 3.59
N LYS A 173 3.99 -7.42 2.55
CA LYS A 173 4.82 -8.43 1.91
C LYS A 173 5.98 -7.83 1.12
N ALA A 174 5.84 -6.62 0.66
CA ALA A 174 6.88 -5.99 -0.15
C ALA A 174 8.09 -5.64 0.71
N TYR A 175 7.89 -5.41 1.95
CA TYR A 175 8.91 -4.94 2.86
C TYR A 175 8.88 -5.73 4.17
#